data_fb2e2a6f09f6c3fe994eb7de93f63f18
#
_entry.id   fb2e2a6f09f6c3fe994eb7de93f63f18
#
_cell.length_a   1.000
_cell.length_b   1.000
_cell.length_c   1.000
_cell.angle_alpha   90.00
_cell.angle_beta   90.00
_cell.angle_gamma   90.00
#
_symmetry.space_group_name_H-M   'P 1'
#
loop_
_entity.id
_entity.type
_entity.pdbx_description
1 polymer ?
#
loop_
_entity_poly.entity_id
_entity_poly.type
_entity_poly.pdbx_seq_one_letter_code
_entity_poly.pdbx_strand_id
1 'polypeptide(L)'
;PGLHAFSWRGYWEYGTGSLGDMGCHIMDVPIKALGIFEPFSIEASVPRIPYVADYTPAPIYDESCPPSSYVTYKFRASELNDSEVKMIWMDGGIRPSHPELISDKDDIGDNGVLMIGENGIIWSDNYGINARLYIKGQEGVVEKGKISEINSVEFGHQKYWVDAIRAGYGSEEHKNLTSNFDFAGPLSEIVLLGNAAIRS
;
A
#
# COMPACT_ATOMS: atom_id res chain seq x y z
N PRO A 1 2.40 25.83 20.05
CA PRO A 1 1.94 25.76 18.68
C PRO A 1 1.08 24.54 18.52
N GLY A 2 -0.15 24.73 18.00
CA GLY A 2 -1.07 23.60 17.78
C GLY A 2 -0.63 22.75 16.58
N LEU A 3 -1.04 21.47 16.55
CA LEU A 3 -0.83 20.62 15.42
C LEU A 3 -1.61 21.14 14.21
N HIS A 4 -1.02 21.05 13.03
CA HIS A 4 -1.71 21.37 11.78
C HIS A 4 -2.86 20.39 11.56
N ALA A 5 -4.02 20.89 11.10
CA ALA A 5 -5.24 20.10 10.93
C ALA A 5 -5.11 18.88 9.98
N PHE A 6 -4.11 18.89 9.10
CA PHE A 6 -3.80 17.77 8.21
C PHE A 6 -2.53 17.01 8.63
N SER A 7 -1.47 17.70 9.05
CA SER A 7 -0.14 17.10 9.26
C SER A 7 0.03 16.38 10.60
N TRP A 8 -1.01 16.33 11.47
CA TRP A 8 -0.95 15.65 12.77
C TRP A 8 -0.55 14.17 12.65
N ARG A 9 -0.91 13.52 11.54
CA ARG A 9 -0.60 12.12 11.27
C ARG A 9 0.87 11.83 11.06
N GLY A 10 1.68 12.86 10.84
CA GLY A 10 3.15 12.78 10.74
C GLY A 10 3.86 12.79 12.09
N TYR A 11 3.15 12.77 13.21
CA TYR A 11 3.70 12.68 14.57
C TYR A 11 3.33 11.32 15.18
N TRP A 12 4.33 10.60 15.69
CA TRP A 12 4.14 9.24 16.24
C TRP A 12 3.13 9.16 17.39
N GLU A 13 2.94 10.25 18.13
CA GLU A 13 1.95 10.31 19.22
C GLU A 13 0.51 10.27 18.71
N TYR A 14 0.27 10.73 17.47
CA TYR A 14 -1.10 10.90 16.95
C TYR A 14 -1.37 10.10 15.67
N GLY A 15 -0.31 9.64 15.01
CA GLY A 15 -0.43 8.95 13.73
C GLY A 15 0.76 8.05 13.44
N THR A 16 0.78 7.48 12.24
CA THR A 16 1.74 6.47 11.81
C THR A 16 2.43 6.83 10.49
N GLY A 17 2.45 8.13 10.18
CA GLY A 17 3.13 8.65 9.00
C GLY A 17 2.50 8.25 7.68
N SER A 18 3.25 8.41 6.61
CA SER A 18 2.79 8.12 5.25
C SER A 18 2.41 6.64 5.05
N LEU A 19 3.22 5.72 5.58
CA LEU A 19 2.91 4.29 5.51
C LEU A 19 1.60 3.95 6.22
N GLY A 20 1.38 4.46 7.42
CA GLY A 20 0.13 4.20 8.15
C GLY A 20 -1.09 4.85 7.51
N ASP A 21 -0.94 6.07 6.97
CA ASP A 21 -2.03 6.80 6.32
C ASP A 21 -2.43 6.18 4.98
N MET A 22 -1.46 5.84 4.13
CA MET A 22 -1.70 5.39 2.76
C MET A 22 -1.49 3.88 2.52
N GLY A 23 -0.83 3.19 3.44
CA GLY A 23 -0.57 1.76 3.30
C GLY A 23 -1.85 0.93 3.16
N CYS A 24 -2.88 1.25 3.94
CA CYS A 24 -4.17 0.57 3.85
C CYS A 24 -4.90 0.76 2.50
N HIS A 25 -4.57 1.80 1.75
CA HIS A 25 -5.13 2.05 0.41
C HIS A 25 -4.32 1.36 -0.68
N ILE A 26 -2.99 1.46 -0.60
CA ILE A 26 -2.09 1.03 -1.67
C ILE A 26 -1.73 -0.45 -1.53
N MET A 27 -1.42 -0.91 -0.31
CA MET A 27 -1.04 -2.30 -0.06
C MET A 27 -2.24 -3.27 -0.08
N ASP A 28 -3.46 -2.77 0.07
CA ASP A 28 -4.70 -3.55 -0.06
C ASP A 28 -4.73 -4.35 -1.37
N VAL A 29 -4.42 -3.71 -2.48
CA VAL A 29 -4.47 -4.31 -3.82
C VAL A 29 -3.55 -5.53 -3.95
N PRO A 30 -2.23 -5.45 -3.75
CA PRO A 30 -1.33 -6.59 -3.88
C PRO A 30 -1.56 -7.65 -2.80
N ILE A 31 -1.87 -7.27 -1.57
CA ILE A 31 -2.12 -8.22 -0.47
C ILE A 31 -3.32 -9.09 -0.79
N LYS A 32 -4.42 -8.48 -1.23
CA LYS A 32 -5.64 -9.20 -1.61
C LYS A 32 -5.45 -10.03 -2.86
N ALA A 33 -4.83 -9.46 -3.90
CA ALA A 33 -4.64 -10.13 -5.19
C ALA A 33 -3.73 -11.37 -5.07
N LEU A 34 -2.73 -11.33 -4.21
CA LEU A 34 -1.74 -12.40 -4.04
C LEU A 34 -1.98 -13.27 -2.80
N GLY A 35 -2.97 -12.92 -1.95
CA GLY A 35 -3.27 -13.68 -0.74
C GLY A 35 -2.13 -13.70 0.28
N ILE A 36 -1.37 -12.62 0.40
CA ILE A 36 -0.14 -12.53 1.23
C ILE A 36 -0.40 -11.75 2.51
N PHE A 37 -0.60 -12.43 3.63
CA PHE A 37 -0.99 -11.79 4.91
C PHE A 37 0.07 -11.91 6.02
N GLU A 38 1.08 -12.76 5.87
CA GLU A 38 2.05 -13.04 6.93
C GLU A 38 3.47 -12.81 6.41
N PRO A 39 4.03 -11.60 6.53
CA PRO A 39 5.42 -11.36 6.17
C PRO A 39 6.35 -12.08 7.16
N PHE A 40 7.34 -12.82 6.65
CA PHE A 40 8.35 -13.49 7.48
C PHE A 40 9.59 -12.65 7.71
N SER A 41 9.76 -11.55 6.98
CA SER A 41 10.85 -10.59 7.16
C SER A 41 10.36 -9.20 6.78
N ILE A 42 10.74 -8.22 7.60
CA ILE A 42 10.48 -6.81 7.33
C ILE A 42 11.75 -6.04 7.66
N GLU A 43 12.20 -5.21 6.71
CA GLU A 43 13.39 -4.37 6.83
C GLU A 43 13.04 -2.96 6.40
N ALA A 44 13.46 -1.95 7.16
CA ALA A 44 13.21 -0.56 6.83
C ALA A 44 14.50 0.24 6.68
N SER A 45 14.46 1.24 5.82
CA SER A 45 15.51 2.22 5.64
C SER A 45 14.87 3.61 5.58
N VAL A 46 15.38 4.53 6.39
CA VAL A 46 14.87 5.90 6.48
C VAL A 46 16.04 6.89 6.37
N PRO A 47 15.82 8.08 5.78
CA PRO A 47 16.87 9.09 5.70
C PRO A 47 17.15 9.66 7.07
N ARG A 48 18.44 9.90 7.33
CA ARG A 48 18.89 10.70 8.46
C ARG A 48 19.78 11.83 7.92
N ILE A 49 19.51 13.04 8.31
CA ILE A 49 20.38 14.19 8.01
C ILE A 49 21.42 14.24 9.13
N PRO A 50 22.69 13.87 8.87
CA PRO A 50 23.69 13.74 9.94
C PRO A 50 24.15 15.10 10.47
N TYR A 51 24.12 16.16 9.64
CA TYR A 51 24.67 17.46 9.97
C TYR A 51 23.82 18.60 9.40
N VAL A 52 23.85 19.74 10.07
CA VAL A 52 23.41 21.03 9.53
C VAL A 52 24.56 21.77 8.88
N ALA A 53 24.32 22.94 8.28
CA ALA A 53 25.28 23.66 7.43
C ALA A 53 26.65 23.99 8.09
N ASP A 54 26.73 24.02 9.41
CA ASP A 54 27.96 24.31 10.19
C ASP A 54 28.63 23.05 10.73
N TYR A 55 28.30 21.88 10.22
CA TYR A 55 28.76 20.56 10.66
C TYR A 55 28.32 20.18 12.09
N THR A 56 27.36 20.87 12.68
CA THR A 56 26.76 20.42 13.91
C THR A 56 25.82 19.25 13.61
N PRO A 57 25.69 18.23 14.51
CA PRO A 57 24.73 17.16 14.34
C PRO A 57 23.32 17.73 14.19
N ALA A 58 22.59 17.26 13.17
CA ALA A 58 21.20 17.64 13.01
C ALA A 58 20.36 17.08 14.17
N PRO A 59 19.40 17.85 14.70
CA PRO A 59 18.51 17.34 15.72
C PRO A 59 17.71 16.15 15.18
N ILE A 60 17.64 15.08 15.97
CA ILE A 60 16.75 13.95 15.70
C ILE A 60 15.42 14.29 16.37
N TYR A 61 14.38 14.35 15.56
CA TYR A 61 13.02 14.57 16.04
C TYR A 61 12.33 13.22 16.21
N ASP A 62 12.45 12.62 17.41
CA ASP A 62 11.85 11.33 17.70
C ASP A 62 10.32 11.35 17.70
N GLU A 63 9.72 12.52 17.79
CA GLU A 63 8.27 12.71 17.76
C GLU A 63 7.69 12.62 16.34
N SER A 64 8.52 12.84 15.31
CA SER A 64 8.06 12.91 13.92
C SER A 64 8.36 11.62 13.16
N CYS A 65 7.41 11.22 12.32
CA CYS A 65 7.67 10.20 11.31
C CYS A 65 8.72 10.70 10.31
N PRO A 66 9.53 9.82 9.71
CA PRO A 66 10.54 10.21 8.74
C PRO A 66 9.89 10.84 7.49
N PRO A 67 10.58 11.77 6.80
CA PRO A 67 10.06 12.42 5.60
C PRO A 67 9.94 11.48 4.41
N SER A 68 10.65 10.36 4.42
CA SER A 68 10.55 9.28 3.45
C SER A 68 10.93 7.95 4.08
N SER A 69 10.43 6.87 3.52
CA SER A 69 10.78 5.52 3.94
C SER A 69 10.85 4.54 2.77
N TYR A 70 11.69 3.53 2.95
CA TYR A 70 11.82 2.39 2.08
C TYR A 70 11.69 1.14 2.94
N VAL A 71 10.58 0.41 2.80
CA VAL A 71 10.31 -0.78 3.62
C VAL A 71 10.15 -2.00 2.74
N THR A 72 10.94 -3.02 3.00
CA THR A 72 10.89 -4.31 2.30
C THR A 72 10.17 -5.33 3.16
N TYR A 73 9.13 -5.93 2.63
CA TYR A 73 8.43 -7.08 3.19
C TYR A 73 8.72 -8.32 2.35
N LYS A 74 8.91 -9.46 2.99
CA LYS A 74 9.05 -10.75 2.31
C LYS A 74 7.96 -11.70 2.77
N PHE A 75 7.24 -12.26 1.82
CA PHE A 75 6.15 -13.21 2.05
C PHE A 75 6.48 -14.55 1.42
N ARG A 76 6.01 -15.63 2.04
CA ARG A 76 6.05 -16.96 1.44
C ARG A 76 5.02 -17.08 0.32
N ALA A 77 5.11 -18.14 -0.46
CA ALA A 77 4.05 -18.53 -1.38
C ALA A 77 2.69 -18.64 -0.65
N SER A 78 1.62 -18.37 -1.36
CA SER A 78 0.23 -18.45 -0.89
C SER A 78 -0.59 -19.36 -1.80
N GLU A 79 -1.86 -19.54 -1.50
CA GLU A 79 -2.78 -20.26 -2.39
C GLU A 79 -3.00 -19.57 -3.75
N LEU A 80 -2.77 -18.25 -3.81
CA LEU A 80 -2.95 -17.42 -5.01
C LEU A 80 -1.64 -17.09 -5.73
N ASN A 81 -0.50 -17.43 -5.13
CA ASN A 81 0.83 -17.16 -5.67
C ASN A 81 1.81 -18.26 -5.24
N ASP A 82 2.42 -18.95 -6.19
CA ASP A 82 3.26 -20.14 -5.99
C ASP A 82 4.73 -19.85 -5.65
N SER A 83 5.12 -18.59 -5.53
CA SER A 83 6.48 -18.15 -5.24
C SER A 83 6.55 -17.13 -4.11
N GLU A 84 7.75 -16.92 -3.57
CA GLU A 84 7.97 -15.85 -2.60
C GLU A 84 7.72 -14.48 -3.23
N VAL A 85 7.06 -13.59 -2.46
CA VAL A 85 6.80 -12.21 -2.88
C VAL A 85 7.68 -11.27 -2.07
N LYS A 86 8.39 -10.39 -2.76
CA LYS A 86 9.03 -9.23 -2.18
C LYS A 86 8.18 -7.99 -2.49
N MET A 87 7.55 -7.43 -1.47
CA MET A 87 6.82 -6.18 -1.56
C MET A 87 7.67 -5.05 -1.00
N ILE A 88 7.70 -3.92 -1.69
CA ILE A 88 8.46 -2.74 -1.29
C ILE A 88 7.51 -1.56 -1.19
N TRP A 89 7.45 -0.97 -0.01
CA TRP A 89 6.85 0.33 0.21
C TRP A 89 7.89 1.42 0.00
N MET A 90 7.51 2.46 -0.70
CA MET A 90 8.35 3.66 -0.91
C MET A 90 7.48 4.89 -0.75
N ASP A 91 7.95 5.88 -0.03
CA ASP A 91 7.27 7.16 0.14
C ASP A 91 8.24 8.35 0.19
N GLY A 92 7.70 9.56 0.36
CA GLY A 92 8.50 10.78 0.48
C GLY A 92 9.31 11.13 -0.76
N GLY A 93 8.83 10.76 -1.95
CA GLY A 93 9.48 11.02 -3.23
C GLY A 93 10.43 9.91 -3.70
N ILE A 94 10.63 8.85 -2.91
CA ILE A 94 11.33 7.65 -3.37
C ILE A 94 10.38 6.90 -4.30
N ARG A 95 10.87 6.51 -5.47
CA ARG A 95 10.08 5.82 -6.50
C ARG A 95 10.83 4.59 -7.02
N PRO A 96 10.10 3.57 -7.49
CA PRO A 96 10.72 2.49 -8.25
C PRO A 96 11.28 3.02 -9.58
N SER A 97 12.24 2.31 -10.14
CA SER A 97 12.65 2.56 -11.52
C SER A 97 11.46 2.32 -12.46
N HIS A 98 11.34 3.14 -13.49
CA HIS A 98 10.33 2.94 -14.52
C HIS A 98 10.55 1.59 -15.21
N PRO A 99 9.53 0.70 -15.25
CA PRO A 99 9.71 -0.63 -15.85
C PRO A 99 9.85 -0.53 -17.36
N GLU A 100 10.82 -1.26 -17.94
CA GLU A 100 11.07 -1.27 -19.40
C GLU A 100 9.87 -1.73 -20.23
N LEU A 101 8.97 -2.54 -19.65
CA LEU A 101 7.79 -3.05 -20.33
C LEU A 101 6.69 -2.00 -20.47
N ILE A 102 6.72 -0.94 -19.68
CA ILE A 102 5.79 0.18 -19.74
C ILE A 102 6.42 1.29 -20.57
N SER A 103 5.71 1.79 -21.56
CA SER A 103 6.21 2.88 -22.40
C SER A 103 6.49 4.14 -21.56
N ASP A 104 7.58 4.85 -21.83
CA ASP A 104 7.90 6.15 -21.20
C ASP A 104 6.80 7.22 -21.43
N LYS A 105 5.90 6.98 -22.37
CA LYS A 105 4.73 7.85 -22.63
C LYS A 105 3.54 7.53 -21.75
N ASP A 106 3.54 6.36 -21.11
CA ASP A 106 2.47 5.97 -20.20
C ASP A 106 2.77 6.51 -18.82
N ASP A 107 1.94 7.43 -18.38
CA ASP A 107 2.02 7.98 -17.04
C ASP A 107 1.60 6.91 -16.02
N ILE A 108 2.52 6.57 -15.12
CA ILE A 108 2.28 5.70 -13.96
C ILE A 108 2.02 6.48 -12.68
N GLY A 109 1.94 7.81 -12.78
CA GLY A 109 1.64 8.69 -11.66
C GLY A 109 2.67 8.68 -10.53
N ASP A 110 2.32 9.38 -9.45
CA ASP A 110 3.17 9.53 -8.26
C ASP A 110 2.87 8.51 -7.17
N ASN A 111 1.70 7.87 -7.25
CA ASN A 111 1.21 6.89 -6.29
C ASN A 111 0.59 5.72 -7.04
N GLY A 112 0.72 4.53 -6.49
CA GLY A 112 0.12 3.35 -7.08
C GLY A 112 0.88 2.08 -6.74
N VAL A 113 0.56 1.04 -7.48
CA VAL A 113 1.11 -0.31 -7.31
C VAL A 113 1.71 -0.79 -8.62
N LEU A 114 2.91 -1.35 -8.54
CA LEU A 114 3.54 -2.13 -9.60
C LEU A 114 3.68 -3.57 -9.11
N MET A 115 2.97 -4.50 -9.74
CA MET A 115 3.17 -5.94 -9.53
C MET A 115 3.97 -6.48 -10.72
N ILE A 116 5.22 -6.87 -10.46
CA ILE A 116 6.16 -7.30 -11.50
C ILE A 116 6.34 -8.82 -11.40
N GLY A 117 5.90 -9.52 -12.43
CA GLY A 117 6.03 -10.96 -12.58
C GLY A 117 6.94 -11.36 -13.72
N GLU A 118 7.14 -12.68 -13.86
CA GLU A 118 7.99 -13.23 -14.91
C GLU A 118 7.48 -12.90 -16.32
N ASN A 119 6.17 -12.88 -16.52
CA ASN A 119 5.54 -12.76 -17.83
C ASN A 119 4.97 -11.37 -18.11
N GLY A 120 4.94 -10.47 -17.13
CA GLY A 120 4.35 -9.16 -17.33
C GLY A 120 4.30 -8.31 -16.07
N ILE A 121 3.59 -7.20 -16.20
CA ILE A 121 3.43 -6.19 -15.14
C ILE A 121 1.97 -5.83 -15.03
N ILE A 122 1.47 -5.71 -13.80
CA ILE A 122 0.22 -5.03 -13.51
C ILE A 122 0.56 -3.72 -12.81
N TRP A 123 0.05 -2.63 -13.34
CA TRP A 123 0.07 -1.33 -12.70
C TRP A 123 -1.36 -0.93 -12.32
N SER A 124 -1.53 -0.32 -11.15
CA SER A 124 -2.77 0.36 -10.77
C SER A 124 -2.47 1.63 -9.98
N ASP A 125 -3.43 2.55 -9.94
CA ASP A 125 -3.33 3.71 -9.06
C ASP A 125 -3.49 3.33 -7.57
N ASN A 126 -3.46 4.33 -6.71
CA ASN A 126 -3.46 4.19 -5.26
C ASN A 126 -4.74 3.59 -4.65
N TYR A 127 -5.81 3.47 -5.42
CA TYR A 127 -7.08 2.86 -4.99
C TYR A 127 -7.44 1.61 -5.79
N GLY A 128 -6.48 1.06 -6.55
CA GLY A 128 -6.73 -0.11 -7.41
C GLY A 128 -7.58 0.19 -8.64
N ILE A 129 -7.85 1.46 -8.91
CA ILE A 129 -8.57 1.91 -10.10
C ILE A 129 -7.59 1.99 -11.28
N ASN A 130 -8.10 1.99 -12.51
CA ASN A 130 -7.28 2.09 -13.72
C ASN A 130 -6.20 1.00 -13.87
N ALA A 131 -6.40 -0.17 -13.29
CA ALA A 131 -5.46 -1.27 -13.44
C ALA A 131 -5.19 -1.56 -14.92
N ARG A 132 -3.90 -1.75 -15.26
CA ARG A 132 -3.42 -2.02 -16.63
C ARG A 132 -2.50 -3.22 -16.60
N LEU A 133 -2.72 -4.15 -17.51
CA LEU A 133 -1.86 -5.33 -17.72
C LEU A 133 -0.96 -5.12 -18.91
N TYR A 134 0.32 -5.35 -18.74
CA TYR A 134 1.36 -5.37 -19.75
C TYR A 134 1.99 -6.77 -19.79
N ILE A 135 2.11 -7.37 -20.97
CA ILE A 135 2.64 -8.73 -21.14
C ILE A 135 3.91 -8.67 -22.02
N LYS A 136 4.94 -9.39 -21.61
CA LYS A 136 6.19 -9.51 -22.38
C LYS A 136 5.90 -10.01 -23.80
N GLY A 137 6.49 -9.34 -24.79
CA GLY A 137 6.29 -9.67 -26.21
C GLY A 137 5.00 -9.13 -26.82
N GLN A 138 4.19 -8.38 -26.05
CA GLN A 138 3.03 -7.65 -26.57
C GLN A 138 3.25 -6.14 -26.39
N GLU A 139 2.76 -5.35 -27.32
CA GLU A 139 2.95 -3.90 -27.31
C GLU A 139 1.78 -3.21 -26.59
N GLY A 140 2.10 -2.30 -25.68
CA GLY A 140 1.13 -1.47 -24.95
C GLY A 140 0.29 -2.21 -23.91
N VAL A 141 -0.82 -1.62 -23.54
CA VAL A 141 -1.76 -2.16 -22.54
C VAL A 141 -2.58 -3.29 -23.16
N VAL A 142 -2.44 -4.50 -22.62
CA VAL A 142 -3.17 -5.68 -23.10
C VAL A 142 -4.58 -5.73 -22.54
N GLU A 143 -4.74 -5.37 -21.26
CA GLU A 143 -6.05 -5.36 -20.59
C GLU A 143 -6.13 -4.20 -19.60
N LYS A 144 -7.34 -3.63 -19.47
CA LYS A 144 -7.66 -2.63 -18.45
C LYS A 144 -8.64 -3.21 -17.44
N GLY A 145 -8.38 -2.95 -16.16
CA GLY A 145 -9.26 -3.33 -15.08
C GLY A 145 -10.64 -2.66 -15.21
N LYS A 146 -11.66 -3.38 -14.75
CA LYS A 146 -13.03 -2.86 -14.69
C LYS A 146 -13.31 -2.33 -13.29
N ILE A 147 -14.04 -1.22 -13.21
CA ILE A 147 -14.56 -0.69 -11.93
C ILE A 147 -15.58 -1.69 -11.39
N SER A 148 -15.46 -2.05 -10.11
CA SER A 148 -16.44 -2.93 -9.47
C SER A 148 -17.84 -2.29 -9.41
N GLU A 149 -18.89 -3.12 -9.38
CA GLU A 149 -20.27 -2.65 -9.24
C GLU A 149 -20.48 -1.84 -7.94
N ILE A 150 -19.79 -2.20 -6.86
CA ILE A 150 -19.83 -1.47 -5.58
C ILE A 150 -19.45 0.00 -5.77
N ASN A 151 -18.42 0.29 -6.56
CA ASN A 151 -17.95 1.65 -6.82
C ASN A 151 -18.86 2.42 -7.81
N SER A 152 -19.75 1.74 -8.51
CA SER A 152 -20.69 2.35 -9.45
C SER A 152 -22.02 2.79 -8.81
N VAL A 153 -22.27 2.40 -7.55
CA VAL A 153 -23.52 2.69 -6.82
C VAL A 153 -23.27 3.76 -5.77
N GLU A 154 -24.06 4.84 -5.81
CA GLU A 154 -24.04 5.87 -4.78
C GLU A 154 -24.29 5.25 -3.40
N PHE A 155 -23.41 5.57 -2.43
CA PHE A 155 -23.42 4.99 -1.07
C PHE A 155 -23.31 3.44 -1.01
N GLY A 156 -22.75 2.81 -2.04
CA GLY A 156 -22.63 1.36 -2.12
C GLY A 156 -21.94 0.76 -0.89
N HIS A 157 -20.79 1.29 -0.46
CA HIS A 157 -20.06 0.80 0.71
C HIS A 157 -20.89 0.88 2.00
N GLN A 158 -21.56 1.99 2.23
CA GLN A 158 -22.39 2.19 3.41
C GLN A 158 -23.59 1.22 3.41
N LYS A 159 -24.22 1.01 2.26
CA LYS A 159 -25.32 0.07 2.11
C LYS A 159 -24.87 -1.36 2.41
N TYR A 160 -23.80 -1.82 1.81
CA TYR A 160 -23.27 -3.17 2.05
C TYR A 160 -22.90 -3.39 3.52
N TRP A 161 -22.31 -2.38 4.17
CA TRP A 161 -22.00 -2.45 5.59
C TRP A 161 -23.25 -2.58 6.46
N VAL A 162 -24.29 -1.79 6.19
CA VAL A 162 -25.57 -1.84 6.93
C VAL A 162 -26.26 -3.19 6.68
N ASP A 163 -26.28 -3.69 5.45
CA ASP A 163 -26.87 -4.99 5.12
C ASP A 163 -26.16 -6.14 5.85
N ALA A 164 -24.83 -6.11 5.91
CA ALA A 164 -24.05 -7.09 6.66
C ALA A 164 -24.33 -7.04 8.18
N ILE A 165 -24.48 -5.85 8.76
CA ILE A 165 -24.89 -5.71 10.17
C ILE A 165 -26.25 -6.35 10.43
N ARG A 166 -27.21 -6.11 9.54
CA ARG A 166 -28.59 -6.68 9.67
C ARG A 166 -28.60 -8.18 9.51
N ALA A 167 -27.80 -8.72 8.60
CA ALA A 167 -27.70 -10.15 8.36
C ALA A 167 -26.91 -10.91 9.43
N GLY A 168 -25.99 -10.22 10.12
CA GLY A 168 -25.19 -10.74 11.21
C GLY A 168 -23.85 -11.33 10.78
N TYR A 169 -22.97 -11.52 11.76
CA TYR A 169 -21.61 -12.04 11.55
C TYR A 169 -21.66 -13.45 10.93
N GLY A 170 -20.81 -13.68 9.93
CA GLY A 170 -20.73 -14.95 9.22
C GLY A 170 -21.77 -15.15 8.12
N SER A 171 -22.72 -14.20 7.92
CA SER A 171 -23.66 -14.21 6.79
C SER A 171 -22.93 -14.03 5.45
N GLU A 172 -23.60 -14.28 4.35
CA GLU A 172 -23.05 -14.01 3.00
C GLU A 172 -22.80 -12.52 2.80
N GLU A 173 -23.67 -11.65 3.32
CA GLU A 173 -23.48 -10.21 3.29
C GLU A 173 -22.20 -9.78 4.02
N HIS A 174 -21.91 -10.39 5.20
CA HIS A 174 -20.67 -10.12 5.93
C HIS A 174 -19.44 -10.62 5.17
N LYS A 175 -19.46 -11.83 4.63
CA LYS A 175 -18.33 -12.41 3.87
C LYS A 175 -18.03 -11.65 2.58
N ASN A 176 -19.04 -11.06 1.96
CA ASN A 176 -18.91 -10.27 0.75
C ASN A 176 -18.39 -8.83 0.98
N LEU A 177 -18.25 -8.40 2.24
CA LEU A 177 -17.60 -7.13 2.54
C LEU A 177 -16.12 -7.17 2.16
N THR A 178 -15.68 -6.18 1.41
CA THR A 178 -14.29 -6.10 0.94
C THR A 178 -13.32 -5.60 2.00
N SER A 179 -13.83 -5.03 3.11
CA SER A 179 -13.04 -4.44 4.20
C SER A 179 -13.55 -4.81 5.58
N ASN A 180 -14.07 -6.04 5.74
CA ASN A 180 -14.40 -6.58 7.06
C ASN A 180 -13.12 -6.79 7.89
N PHE A 181 -13.23 -7.02 9.20
CA PHE A 181 -12.08 -7.18 10.09
C PHE A 181 -11.25 -8.42 9.80
N ASP A 182 -11.81 -9.45 9.18
CA ASP A 182 -11.08 -10.66 8.80
C ASP A 182 -10.01 -10.35 7.73
N PHE A 183 -10.23 -9.30 6.94
CA PHE A 183 -9.28 -8.76 5.97
C PHE A 183 -8.53 -7.53 6.50
N ALA A 184 -9.25 -6.54 7.02
CA ALA A 184 -8.68 -5.27 7.42
C ALA A 184 -7.74 -5.39 8.64
N GLY A 185 -7.98 -6.37 9.52
CA GLY A 185 -7.12 -6.65 10.67
C GLY A 185 -5.71 -7.06 10.22
N PRO A 186 -5.55 -8.16 9.48
CA PRO A 186 -4.23 -8.57 8.95
C PRO A 186 -3.55 -7.51 8.08
N LEU A 187 -4.29 -6.79 7.24
CA LEU A 187 -3.74 -5.67 6.47
C LEU A 187 -3.16 -4.58 7.38
N SER A 188 -3.91 -4.17 8.40
CA SER A 188 -3.45 -3.16 9.37
C SER A 188 -2.22 -3.63 10.13
N GLU A 189 -2.15 -4.90 10.50
CA GLU A 189 -0.99 -5.49 11.14
C GLU A 189 0.27 -5.39 10.27
N ILE A 190 0.19 -5.75 8.98
CA ILE A 190 1.30 -5.62 8.02
C ILE A 190 1.80 -4.18 7.94
N VAL A 191 0.88 -3.21 7.83
CA VAL A 191 1.21 -1.79 7.78
C VAL A 191 1.92 -1.34 9.06
N LEU A 192 1.40 -1.73 10.23
CA LEU A 192 1.97 -1.37 11.53
C LEU A 192 3.31 -2.07 11.81
N LEU A 193 3.50 -3.29 11.34
CA LEU A 193 4.81 -3.97 11.41
C LEU A 193 5.87 -3.23 10.61
N GLY A 194 5.52 -2.64 9.45
CA GLY A 194 6.40 -1.74 8.72
C GLY A 194 6.77 -0.49 9.52
N ASN A 195 5.80 0.11 10.22
CA ASN A 195 6.07 1.23 11.13
C ASN A 195 6.97 0.82 12.31
N ALA A 196 6.80 -0.38 12.84
CA ALA A 196 7.70 -0.90 13.87
C ALA A 196 9.13 -1.05 13.34
N ALA A 197 9.32 -1.54 12.11
CA ALA A 197 10.63 -1.62 11.48
C ALA A 197 11.25 -0.23 11.20
N ILE A 198 10.45 0.79 10.86
CA ILE A 198 10.91 2.16 10.67
C ILE A 198 11.48 2.76 11.99
N ARG A 199 10.90 2.35 13.12
CA ARG A 199 11.26 2.87 14.46
C ARG A 199 12.39 2.09 15.15
N SER A 200 12.73 0.89 14.66
CA SER A 200 13.81 0.06 15.21
C SER A 200 15.19 0.54 14.77
#